data_f7eab0f1dffa426a69e6622d75ffb35f
#
_entry.id   f7eab0f1dffa426a69e6622d75ffb35f
#
_cell.length_a   1.000
_cell.length_b   1.000
_cell.length_c   1.000
_cell.angle_alpha   90.00
_cell.angle_beta   90.00
_cell.angle_gamma   90.00
#
_symmetry.space_group_name_H-M   'P 1'
#
loop_
_entity.id
_entity.type
_entity.pdbx_description
1 polymer ?
#
loop_
_entity_poly.entity_id
_entity_poly.type
_entity_poly.pdbx_seq_one_letter_code
_entity_poly.pdbx_strand_id
1 'polypeptide(L)' 'SEEVLLIKAKSETQTAEISSAIEERIKTRMNDFEGYAPESVQLLEDAKKSVRGKYVFFAAAPGAEKYLEIFNNSL' A
#
# COMPACT_ATOMS: atom_id res chain seq x y z
N SER A 1 2.04 0.26 -12.98
CA SER A 1 0.97 -0.53 -12.42
C SER A 1 0.45 0.10 -11.13
N GLU A 2 -0.80 0.49 -11.16
CA GLU A 2 -1.46 1.14 -10.04
C GLU A 2 -2.18 0.12 -9.19
N GLU A 3 -2.14 0.30 -7.86
CA GLU A 3 -2.85 -0.56 -6.94
C GLU A 3 -3.45 0.26 -5.81
N VAL A 4 -4.68 -0.06 -5.44
CA VAL A 4 -5.32 0.48 -4.25
C VAL A 4 -5.98 -0.69 -3.54
N LEU A 5 -5.61 -0.91 -2.28
CA LEU A 5 -6.12 -2.02 -1.47
C LEU A 5 -6.70 -1.50 -0.16
N LEU A 6 -7.84 -2.03 0.22
CA LEU A 6 -8.41 -1.81 1.55
C LEU A 6 -8.81 -3.17 2.10
N ILE A 7 -8.17 -3.59 3.17
CA ILE A 7 -8.36 -4.92 3.74
C ILE A 7 -8.81 -4.78 5.19
N LYS A 8 -9.86 -5.50 5.55
CA LYS A 8 -10.31 -5.62 6.94
C LYS A 8 -9.80 -6.95 7.48
N ALA A 9 -8.94 -6.88 8.49
CA ALA A 9 -8.40 -8.07 9.14
C ALA A 9 -9.36 -8.60 10.20
N LYS A 10 -9.15 -9.84 10.62
CA LYS A 10 -9.97 -10.47 11.67
C LYS A 10 -9.48 -10.09 13.07
N SER A 11 -8.21 -9.73 13.19
CA SER A 11 -7.58 -9.38 14.46
C SER A 11 -6.43 -8.41 14.23
N GLU A 12 -5.92 -7.79 15.29
CA GLU A 12 -4.76 -6.92 15.20
C GLU A 12 -3.50 -7.68 14.81
N THR A 13 -3.38 -8.93 15.24
CA THR A 13 -2.25 -9.78 14.84
C THR A 13 -2.26 -10.00 13.32
N GLN A 14 -3.43 -10.28 12.76
CA GLN A 14 -3.56 -10.46 11.32
C GLN A 14 -3.27 -9.14 10.58
N THR A 15 -3.65 -8.00 11.16
CA THR A 15 -3.33 -6.69 10.60
C THR A 15 -1.83 -6.51 10.42
N ALA A 16 -1.04 -6.90 11.43
CA ALA A 16 0.41 -6.81 11.35
C ALA A 16 0.97 -7.72 10.25
N GLU A 17 0.44 -8.93 10.12
CA GLU A 17 0.85 -9.88 9.08
C GLU A 17 0.55 -9.35 7.69
N ILE A 18 -0.64 -8.75 7.50
CA ILE A 18 -1.04 -8.15 6.22
C ILE A 18 -0.12 -6.97 5.88
N SER A 19 0.18 -6.13 6.86
CA SER A 19 1.07 -4.99 6.67
C SER A 19 2.47 -5.43 6.22
N SER A 20 3.01 -6.48 6.85
CA SER A 20 4.31 -7.03 6.46
C SER A 20 4.28 -7.63 5.05
N ALA A 21 3.20 -8.31 4.70
CA ALA A 21 3.04 -8.89 3.36
C ALA A 21 3.00 -7.80 2.29
N ILE A 22 2.35 -6.68 2.57
CA ILE A 22 2.30 -5.54 1.65
C ILE A 22 3.70 -4.98 1.44
N GLU A 23 4.49 -4.82 2.51
CA GLU A 23 5.86 -4.31 2.41
C GLU A 23 6.74 -5.22 1.57
N GLU A 24 6.63 -6.54 1.74
CA GLU A 24 7.37 -7.51 0.94
C GLU A 24 6.96 -7.44 -0.53
N ARG A 25 5.66 -7.28 -0.79
CA ARG A 25 5.16 -7.14 -2.16
C ARG A 25 5.73 -5.89 -2.83
N ILE A 26 5.82 -4.77 -2.10
CA ILE A 26 6.41 -3.54 -2.62
C ILE A 26 7.87 -3.77 -3.02
N LYS A 27 8.65 -4.39 -2.15
CA LYS A 27 10.06 -4.68 -2.43
C LYS A 27 10.24 -5.55 -3.66
N THR A 28 9.43 -6.61 -3.76
CA THR A 28 9.50 -7.53 -4.90
C THR A 28 9.16 -6.81 -6.20
N ARG A 29 8.10 -6.00 -6.20
CA ARG A 29 7.70 -5.28 -7.40
C ARG A 29 8.70 -4.20 -7.79
N MET A 30 9.31 -3.53 -6.83
CA MET A 30 10.36 -2.56 -7.13
C MET A 30 11.56 -3.22 -7.82
N ASN A 31 11.96 -4.40 -7.35
CA ASN A 31 13.03 -5.16 -7.97
C ASN A 31 12.66 -5.58 -9.40
N ASP A 32 11.41 -6.00 -9.62
CA ASP A 32 10.93 -6.43 -10.92
C ASP A 32 10.92 -5.31 -11.95
N PHE A 33 10.63 -4.08 -11.52
CA PHE A 33 10.51 -2.94 -12.42
C PHE A 33 11.79 -2.10 -12.54
N GLU A 34 12.74 -2.33 -11.68
CA GLU A 34 13.99 -1.58 -11.69
C GLU A 34 14.72 -1.75 -13.02
N GLY A 35 15.08 -0.63 -13.64
CA GLY A 35 15.83 -0.62 -14.89
C GLY A 35 14.98 -0.61 -16.16
N TYR A 36 13.66 -0.90 -16.09
CA TYR A 36 12.84 -0.87 -17.29
C TYR A 36 11.47 -0.20 -17.14
N ALA A 37 11.04 0.08 -15.93
CA ALA A 37 9.74 0.73 -15.69
C ALA A 37 9.89 1.79 -14.60
N PRO A 38 10.62 2.89 -14.85
CA PRO A 38 10.88 3.91 -13.83
C PRO A 38 9.61 4.57 -13.29
N GLU A 39 8.57 4.69 -14.11
CA GLU A 39 7.30 5.25 -13.64
C GLU A 39 6.61 4.36 -12.61
N SER A 40 6.69 3.04 -12.82
CA SER A 40 6.14 2.08 -11.86
C SER A 40 6.94 2.08 -10.56
N VAL A 41 8.26 2.20 -10.64
CA VAL A 41 9.11 2.31 -9.44
C VAL A 41 8.73 3.57 -8.67
N GLN A 42 8.52 4.70 -9.36
CA GLN A 42 8.15 5.95 -8.71
C GLN A 42 6.81 5.82 -7.97
N LEU A 43 5.82 5.17 -8.59
CA LEU A 43 4.54 4.93 -7.92
C LEU A 43 4.69 4.10 -6.66
N LEU A 44 5.57 3.11 -6.67
CA LEU A 44 5.83 2.26 -5.51
C LEU A 44 6.60 3.01 -4.42
N GLU A 45 7.56 3.86 -4.80
CA GLU A 45 8.28 4.70 -3.84
C GLU A 45 7.36 5.70 -3.15
N ASP A 46 6.39 6.24 -3.87
CA ASP A 46 5.43 7.21 -3.35
C ASP A 46 4.19 6.54 -2.73
N ALA A 47 4.17 5.21 -2.68
CA ALA A 47 3.03 4.47 -2.14
C ALA A 47 2.72 4.86 -0.70
N LYS A 48 1.43 4.89 -0.38
CA LYS A 48 0.94 5.21 0.96
C LYS A 48 0.34 3.96 1.60
N LYS A 49 0.66 3.76 2.86
CA LYS A 49 0.14 2.66 3.66
C LYS A 49 -0.29 3.21 5.00
N SER A 50 -1.45 2.75 5.47
CA SER A 50 -1.93 3.13 6.80
C SER A 50 -2.64 1.95 7.44
N VAL A 51 -2.48 1.82 8.75
CA VAL A 51 -3.14 0.79 9.55
C VAL A 51 -3.98 1.49 10.60
N ARG A 52 -5.28 1.22 10.62
CA ARG A 52 -6.21 1.79 11.60
C ARG A 52 -7.06 0.67 12.18
N GLY A 53 -6.80 0.31 13.45
CA GLY A 53 -7.48 -0.81 14.09
C GLY A 53 -7.25 -2.10 13.31
N LYS A 54 -8.33 -2.66 12.75
CA LYS A 54 -8.27 -3.88 11.93
C LYS A 54 -8.25 -3.61 10.43
N TYR A 55 -8.11 -2.34 10.02
CA TYR A 55 -8.10 -1.98 8.60
C TYR A 55 -6.68 -1.67 8.15
N VAL A 56 -6.33 -2.20 6.97
CA VAL A 56 -5.06 -1.91 6.32
C VAL A 56 -5.36 -1.28 4.97
N PHE A 57 -4.78 -0.12 4.73
CA PHE A 57 -4.92 0.60 3.48
C PHE A 57 -3.56 0.69 2.79
N PHE A 58 -3.56 0.51 1.49
CA PHE A 58 -2.36 0.67 0.67
C PHE A 58 -2.76 1.27 -0.68
N ALA A 59 -2.00 2.26 -1.14
CA ALA A 59 -2.21 2.84 -2.47
C ALA A 59 -0.85 3.13 -3.13
N ALA A 60 -0.68 2.60 -4.32
CA ALA A 60 0.45 2.89 -5.19
C ALA A 60 -0.14 3.39 -6.51
N ALA A 61 -0.52 4.67 -6.55
CA ALA A 61 -1.22 5.26 -7.69
C ALA A 61 -1.04 6.78 -7.67
N PRO A 62 -1.24 7.45 -8.80
CA PRO A 62 -1.32 8.91 -8.80
C PRO A 62 -2.44 9.32 -7.84
N GLY A 63 -2.17 10.25 -6.94
CA GLY A 63 -3.15 10.67 -5.95
C GLY A 63 -3.24 9.76 -4.73
N ALA A 64 -2.25 8.89 -4.51
CA ALA A 64 -2.22 8.01 -3.33
C ALA A 64 -2.41 8.77 -2.02
N GLU A 65 -1.82 9.95 -1.90
CA GLU A 65 -1.96 10.80 -0.72
C GLU A 65 -3.41 11.19 -0.46
N LYS A 66 -4.16 11.48 -1.51
CA LYS A 66 -5.56 11.83 -1.39
C LYS A 66 -6.40 10.63 -0.99
N TYR A 67 -6.11 9.45 -1.53
CA TYR A 67 -6.78 8.23 -1.11
C TYR A 67 -6.51 7.92 0.36
N LEU A 68 -5.29 8.13 0.82
CA LEU A 68 -4.94 7.96 2.22
C LEU A 68 -5.75 8.91 3.11
N GLU A 69 -5.88 10.17 2.70
CA GLU A 69 -6.65 11.17 3.41
C GLU A 69 -8.12 10.75 3.54
N ILE A 70 -8.71 10.27 2.45
CA ILE A 70 -10.08 9.77 2.45
C ILE A 70 -10.23 8.59 3.42
N PHE A 71 -9.30 7.65 3.37
CA PHE A 71 -9.31 6.50 4.29
C PHE A 71 -9.28 6.95 5.75
N ASN A 72 -8.35 7.84 6.09
CA ASN A 72 -8.21 8.32 7.47
C ASN A 72 -9.44 9.07 7.97
N ASN A 73 -10.12 9.79 7.08
CA ASN A 73 -11.31 10.54 7.44
C ASN A 73 -12.57 9.68 7.49
N SER A 74 -12.54 8.48 6.94
CA SER A 74 -13.69 7.58 6.89
C SER A 74 -13.77 6.64 8.10
N LEU A 75 -12.74 6.58 8.91
CA LEU A 75 -12.67 5.69 10.09
C LEU A 75 -12.61 6.48 11.44
#